data_9859ea2c1004f026fbf1813f5cf88ced
#
_entry.id   9859ea2c1004f026fbf1813f5cf88ced
#
_cell.length_a   1.000
_cell.length_b   1.000
_cell.length_c   1.000
_cell.angle_alpha   90.00
_cell.angle_beta   90.00
_cell.angle_gamma   90.00
#
_symmetry.space_group_name_H-M   'P 1'
#
loop_
_entity.id
_entity.type
_entity.pdbx_description
1 polymer ?
#
loop_
_entity_poly.entity_id
_entity_poly.type
_entity_poly.pdbx_seq_one_letter_code
_entity_poly.pdbx_strand_id
1 'polypeptide(L)'
;EARAAMEDGRIAYAGKYSAPDYEKILAANCGLAIENTMINHTPDVKEKLQKLGLVVLTEQSSSEPEALGRVEWIKLFGVLFDKEDEAAHLFNEQKARVEQTSGLASSGKTVAYFYINSNGAAVTRRAGDYVAQMIELAGGKYVPEDTGESDNALSTMNMQMEEFYAGAKDADYIIYNSTIEGELSSMQDLLAKSPLLEKFKAVKEGHVYCTTKNLYQSTMELGTITSDIRKMLTGDDADLTYLYKVE
;
A
#
# COMPACT_ATOMS: atom_id res chain seq x y z
N GLU A 1 -16.81 6.50 4.12
CA GLU A 1 -17.13 7.94 3.90
C GLU A 1 -17.61 8.18 2.48
N ALA A 2 -16.84 7.85 1.41
CA ALA A 2 -17.22 8.09 0.01
C ALA A 2 -18.58 7.45 -0.36
N ARG A 3 -18.85 6.21 0.10
CA ARG A 3 -20.14 5.55 -0.13
C ARG A 3 -21.30 6.31 0.50
N ALA A 4 -21.16 6.77 1.74
CA ALA A 4 -22.18 7.60 2.39
C ALA A 4 -22.38 8.92 1.65
N ALA A 5 -21.31 9.56 1.18
CA ALA A 5 -21.39 10.77 0.36
C ALA A 5 -22.08 10.55 -1.01
N MET A 6 -21.99 9.34 -1.56
CA MET A 6 -22.76 8.96 -2.76
C MET A 6 -24.23 8.70 -2.44
N GLU A 7 -24.51 8.05 -1.31
CA GLU A 7 -25.90 7.75 -0.88
C GLU A 7 -26.69 9.02 -0.55
N ASP A 8 -26.04 10.05 -0.02
CA ASP A 8 -26.64 11.37 0.28
C ASP A 8 -26.52 12.39 -0.88
N GLY A 9 -25.98 11.99 -2.01
CA GLY A 9 -25.93 12.79 -3.24
C GLY A 9 -24.83 13.86 -3.30
N ARG A 10 -23.90 13.91 -2.33
CA ARG A 10 -22.74 14.83 -2.38
C ARG A 10 -21.69 14.41 -3.41
N ILE A 11 -21.65 13.13 -3.76
CA ILE A 11 -20.78 12.55 -4.78
C ILE A 11 -21.64 11.80 -5.79
N ALA A 12 -21.46 12.05 -7.08
CA ALA A 12 -22.12 11.33 -8.16
C ALA A 12 -21.14 10.35 -8.83
N TYR A 13 -21.61 9.13 -9.12
CA TYR A 13 -20.82 8.19 -9.90
C TYR A 13 -20.82 8.60 -11.37
N ALA A 14 -19.64 8.86 -11.93
CA ALA A 14 -19.42 9.28 -13.31
C ALA A 14 -18.73 8.24 -14.19
N GLY A 15 -18.78 6.96 -13.83
CA GLY A 15 -18.20 5.86 -14.60
C GLY A 15 -16.82 5.42 -14.10
N LYS A 16 -16.18 4.53 -14.87
CA LYS A 16 -14.80 4.07 -14.61
C LYS A 16 -13.82 4.93 -15.41
N TYR A 17 -12.56 5.00 -14.98
CA TYR A 17 -11.49 5.69 -15.72
C TYR A 17 -11.41 5.28 -17.21
N SER A 18 -11.71 4.01 -17.53
CA SER A 18 -11.70 3.48 -18.90
C SER A 18 -13.01 3.67 -19.66
N ALA A 19 -14.09 4.06 -18.99
CA ALA A 19 -15.41 4.27 -19.56
C ALA A 19 -16.19 5.33 -18.75
N PRO A 20 -15.76 6.61 -18.78
CA PRO A 20 -16.46 7.68 -18.08
C PRO A 20 -17.81 7.99 -18.70
N ASP A 21 -18.75 8.44 -17.88
CA ASP A 21 -20.02 8.98 -18.32
C ASP A 21 -19.84 10.46 -18.67
N TYR A 22 -19.46 10.72 -19.92
CA TYR A 22 -19.16 12.08 -20.40
C TYR A 22 -20.36 13.02 -20.31
N GLU A 23 -21.56 12.51 -20.46
CA GLU A 23 -22.79 13.33 -20.38
C GLU A 23 -22.99 13.84 -18.95
N LYS A 24 -22.83 12.96 -17.95
CA LYS A 24 -22.89 13.36 -16.55
C LYS A 24 -21.79 14.34 -16.16
N ILE A 25 -20.56 14.11 -16.62
CA ILE A 25 -19.42 14.98 -16.35
C ILE A 25 -19.69 16.39 -16.89
N LEU A 26 -20.19 16.49 -18.11
CA LEU A 26 -20.54 17.77 -18.74
C LEU A 26 -21.75 18.43 -18.05
N ALA A 27 -22.78 17.66 -17.73
CA ALA A 27 -23.98 18.15 -17.04
C ALA A 27 -23.65 18.70 -15.64
N ALA A 28 -22.64 18.14 -14.97
CA ALA A 28 -22.12 18.60 -13.69
C ALA A 28 -21.21 19.83 -13.82
N ASN A 29 -20.96 20.32 -15.04
CA ASN A 29 -20.07 21.45 -15.33
C ASN A 29 -18.66 21.26 -14.73
N CYS A 30 -18.11 20.04 -14.81
CA CYS A 30 -16.78 19.71 -14.31
C CYS A 30 -15.70 20.43 -15.16
N GLY A 31 -14.78 21.12 -14.51
CA GLY A 31 -13.63 21.77 -15.17
C GLY A 31 -12.32 20.98 -15.05
N LEU A 32 -12.25 20.05 -14.10
CA LEU A 32 -11.06 19.28 -13.77
C LEU A 32 -11.41 17.79 -13.65
N ALA A 33 -10.64 16.93 -14.32
CA ALA A 33 -10.61 15.50 -14.10
C ALA A 33 -9.30 15.12 -13.42
N ILE A 34 -9.37 14.48 -12.26
CA ILE A 34 -8.20 13.95 -11.55
C ILE A 34 -8.19 12.42 -11.79
N GLU A 35 -7.22 11.97 -12.54
CA GLU A 35 -7.07 10.58 -12.96
C GLU A 35 -5.80 9.99 -12.36
N ASN A 36 -5.83 8.72 -11.97
CA ASN A 36 -4.62 8.03 -11.57
C ASN A 36 -3.84 7.54 -12.82
N THR A 37 -2.67 6.93 -12.61
CA THR A 37 -1.79 6.46 -13.69
C THR A 37 -2.44 5.40 -14.60
N MET A 38 -3.55 4.76 -14.18
CA MET A 38 -4.29 3.80 -15.03
C MET A 38 -4.87 4.45 -16.28
N ILE A 39 -5.09 5.78 -16.28
CA ILE A 39 -5.55 6.52 -17.47
C ILE A 39 -4.57 6.39 -18.65
N ASN A 40 -3.29 6.12 -18.38
CA ASN A 40 -2.27 5.94 -19.42
C ASN A 40 -2.51 4.67 -20.24
N HIS A 41 -3.31 3.70 -19.75
CA HIS A 41 -3.73 2.53 -20.51
C HIS A 41 -4.90 2.80 -21.45
N THR A 42 -5.52 3.98 -21.34
CA THR A 42 -6.67 4.40 -22.15
C THR A 42 -6.47 5.86 -22.63
N PRO A 43 -5.45 6.10 -23.47
CA PRO A 43 -5.10 7.47 -23.92
C PRO A 43 -6.27 8.16 -24.61
N ASP A 44 -7.09 7.44 -25.36
CA ASP A 44 -8.26 7.97 -26.05
C ASP A 44 -9.28 8.60 -25.08
N VAL A 45 -9.42 8.06 -23.86
CA VAL A 45 -10.29 8.61 -22.81
C VAL A 45 -9.73 9.95 -22.34
N LYS A 46 -8.43 10.02 -22.07
CA LYS A 46 -7.76 11.26 -21.68
C LYS A 46 -7.91 12.35 -22.73
N GLU A 47 -7.64 12.01 -23.99
CA GLU A 47 -7.81 12.94 -25.11
C GLU A 47 -9.27 13.42 -25.25
N LYS A 48 -10.23 12.53 -25.06
CA LYS A 48 -11.66 12.89 -25.16
C LYS A 48 -12.07 13.85 -24.05
N LEU A 49 -11.65 13.63 -22.81
CA LEU A 49 -11.87 14.56 -21.69
C LEU A 49 -11.30 15.94 -22.02
N GLN A 50 -10.07 16.00 -22.53
CA GLN A 50 -9.42 17.25 -22.93
C GLN A 50 -10.16 17.96 -24.10
N LYS A 51 -10.61 17.21 -25.12
CA LYS A 51 -11.43 17.75 -26.24
C LYS A 51 -12.78 18.29 -25.77
N LEU A 52 -13.32 17.79 -24.68
CA LEU A 52 -14.54 18.29 -24.03
C LEU A 52 -14.28 19.53 -23.14
N GLY A 53 -13.03 20.02 -23.07
CA GLY A 53 -12.66 21.23 -22.35
C GLY A 53 -12.25 21.04 -20.90
N LEU A 54 -12.11 19.78 -20.43
CA LEU A 54 -11.64 19.52 -19.07
C LEU A 54 -10.10 19.63 -19.00
N VAL A 55 -9.61 20.18 -17.90
CA VAL A 55 -8.21 20.01 -17.50
C VAL A 55 -8.08 18.58 -16.95
N VAL A 56 -7.10 17.81 -17.44
CA VAL A 56 -6.84 16.45 -16.97
C VAL A 56 -5.53 16.42 -16.21
N LEU A 57 -5.61 16.28 -14.90
CA LEU A 57 -4.49 16.07 -14.00
C LEU A 57 -4.27 14.57 -13.81
N THR A 58 -3.07 14.05 -14.08
CA THR A 58 -2.72 12.68 -13.77
C THR A 58 -2.02 12.64 -12.41
N GLU A 59 -2.69 12.10 -11.41
CA GLU A 59 -2.19 11.89 -10.07
C GLU A 59 -1.18 10.72 -10.07
N GLN A 60 -0.02 10.89 -9.43
CA GLN A 60 1.09 9.94 -9.48
C GLN A 60 1.58 9.48 -8.10
N SER A 61 0.81 9.66 -7.03
CA SER A 61 1.21 9.24 -5.68
C SER A 61 1.60 7.75 -5.62
N SER A 62 0.94 6.93 -6.44
CA SER A 62 1.25 5.50 -6.53
C SER A 62 2.64 5.20 -7.12
N SER A 63 3.28 6.17 -7.76
CA SER A 63 4.63 6.07 -8.34
C SER A 63 5.72 6.60 -7.41
N GLU A 64 5.34 7.18 -6.26
CA GLU A 64 6.30 7.66 -5.28
C GLU A 64 6.98 6.48 -4.55
N PRO A 65 8.31 6.41 -4.56
CA PRO A 65 9.04 5.36 -3.86
C PRO A 65 9.02 5.56 -2.34
N GLU A 66 8.97 6.82 -1.90
CA GLU A 66 9.00 7.21 -0.50
C GLU A 66 7.60 7.19 0.11
N ALA A 67 7.44 6.56 1.28
CA ALA A 67 6.16 6.53 1.98
C ALA A 67 5.62 7.95 2.23
N LEU A 68 6.46 8.87 2.71
CA LEU A 68 6.06 10.26 2.91
C LEU A 68 5.81 11.01 1.60
N GLY A 69 6.50 10.68 0.51
CA GLY A 69 6.21 11.22 -0.82
C GLY A 69 4.77 10.93 -1.26
N ARG A 70 4.29 9.70 -1.00
CA ARG A 70 2.88 9.33 -1.26
C ARG A 70 1.90 10.16 -0.44
N VAL A 71 2.17 10.37 0.85
CA VAL A 71 1.34 11.18 1.74
C VAL A 71 1.37 12.66 1.34
N GLU A 72 2.51 13.15 0.85
CA GLU A 72 2.70 14.57 0.50
C GLU A 72 1.76 15.06 -0.61
N TRP A 73 1.25 14.16 -1.46
CA TRP A 73 0.26 14.50 -2.48
C TRP A 73 -1.01 15.13 -1.91
N ILE A 74 -1.31 14.96 -0.61
CA ILE A 74 -2.42 15.66 0.05
C ILE A 74 -2.29 17.19 -0.07
N LYS A 75 -1.06 17.73 -0.12
CA LYS A 75 -0.84 19.17 -0.25
C LYS A 75 -1.33 19.72 -1.60
N LEU A 76 -1.19 18.92 -2.69
CA LEU A 76 -1.76 19.28 -3.98
C LEU A 76 -3.29 19.38 -3.90
N PHE A 77 -3.92 18.39 -3.26
CA PHE A 77 -5.37 18.44 -3.03
C PHE A 77 -5.76 19.61 -2.11
N GLY A 78 -4.93 19.93 -1.11
CA GLY A 78 -5.13 21.12 -0.28
C GLY A 78 -5.24 22.40 -1.13
N VAL A 79 -4.29 22.60 -2.04
CA VAL A 79 -4.32 23.77 -2.97
C VAL A 79 -5.56 23.75 -3.87
N LEU A 80 -5.94 22.57 -4.41
CA LEU A 80 -7.09 22.46 -5.31
C LEU A 80 -8.43 22.75 -4.63
N PHE A 81 -8.52 22.63 -3.31
CA PHE A 81 -9.75 22.75 -2.54
C PHE A 81 -9.73 23.84 -1.47
N ASP A 82 -8.76 24.77 -1.51
CA ASP A 82 -8.56 25.83 -0.51
C ASP A 82 -8.45 25.27 0.93
N LYS A 83 -7.64 24.19 1.09
CA LYS A 83 -7.46 23.43 2.33
C LYS A 83 -5.97 23.21 2.68
N GLU A 84 -5.11 24.17 2.33
CA GLU A 84 -3.65 24.03 2.48
C GLU A 84 -3.23 23.78 3.92
N ASP A 85 -3.83 24.53 4.86
CA ASP A 85 -3.49 24.38 6.29
C ASP A 85 -3.90 23.00 6.83
N GLU A 86 -5.08 22.51 6.44
CA GLU A 86 -5.57 21.19 6.81
C GLU A 86 -4.69 20.08 6.20
N ALA A 87 -4.34 20.22 4.92
CA ALA A 87 -3.46 19.29 4.22
C ALA A 87 -2.05 19.26 4.82
N ALA A 88 -1.51 20.44 5.15
CA ALA A 88 -0.20 20.56 5.80
C ALA A 88 -0.22 19.92 7.20
N HIS A 89 -1.29 20.12 7.96
CA HIS A 89 -1.46 19.50 9.29
C HIS A 89 -1.46 17.97 9.19
N LEU A 90 -2.31 17.41 8.33
CA LEU A 90 -2.40 15.95 8.11
C LEU A 90 -1.07 15.35 7.66
N PHE A 91 -0.37 16.00 6.72
CA PHE A 91 0.95 15.56 6.30
C PHE A 91 1.96 15.57 7.47
N ASN A 92 1.99 16.67 8.24
CA ASN A 92 2.94 16.82 9.34
C ASN A 92 2.70 15.80 10.47
N GLU A 93 1.46 15.40 10.71
CA GLU A 93 1.16 14.32 11.66
C GLU A 93 1.79 12.99 11.22
N GLN A 94 1.64 12.61 9.95
CA GLN A 94 2.24 11.38 9.43
C GLN A 94 3.78 11.46 9.41
N LYS A 95 4.31 12.62 9.02
CA LYS A 95 5.75 12.88 9.05
C LYS A 95 6.33 12.72 10.47
N ALA A 96 5.68 13.30 11.47
CA ALA A 96 6.11 13.18 12.86
C ALA A 96 6.14 11.74 13.36
N ARG A 97 5.14 10.91 12.96
CA ARG A 97 5.11 9.47 13.28
C ARG A 97 6.29 8.72 12.66
N VAL A 98 6.58 9.00 11.37
CA VAL A 98 7.74 8.40 10.69
C VAL A 98 9.05 8.82 11.34
N GLU A 99 9.23 10.11 11.63
CA GLU A 99 10.45 10.64 12.27
C GLU A 99 10.66 10.05 13.67
N GLN A 100 9.60 9.94 14.46
CA GLN A 100 9.64 9.30 15.77
C GLN A 100 10.06 7.82 15.66
N THR A 101 9.54 7.11 14.67
CA THR A 101 9.82 5.68 14.47
C THR A 101 11.24 5.46 13.95
N SER A 102 11.66 6.21 12.93
CA SER A 102 12.97 6.06 12.28
C SER A 102 14.13 6.55 13.14
N GLY A 103 13.88 7.42 14.11
CA GLY A 103 14.88 7.86 15.10
C GLY A 103 15.28 6.79 16.14
N LEU A 104 14.57 5.66 16.18
CA LEU A 104 14.83 4.58 17.12
C LEU A 104 15.92 3.63 16.59
N ALA A 105 16.61 2.94 17.51
CA ALA A 105 17.62 1.94 17.13
C ALA A 105 17.00 0.81 16.29
N SER A 106 17.76 0.30 15.31
CA SER A 106 17.32 -0.85 14.50
C SER A 106 17.07 -2.07 15.40
N SER A 107 16.02 -2.82 15.09
CA SER A 107 15.71 -4.08 15.77
C SER A 107 16.64 -5.23 15.32
N GLY A 108 17.31 -5.07 14.17
CA GLY A 108 18.08 -6.13 13.50
C GLY A 108 17.25 -7.29 12.98
N LYS A 109 15.90 -7.21 13.07
CA LYS A 109 14.98 -8.26 12.67
C LYS A 109 14.67 -8.20 11.18
N THR A 110 14.50 -9.38 10.57
CA THR A 110 14.14 -9.54 9.17
C THR A 110 12.64 -9.74 9.00
N VAL A 111 12.06 -9.14 7.96
CA VAL A 111 10.61 -9.17 7.68
C VAL A 111 10.36 -9.57 6.23
N ALA A 112 9.59 -10.62 6.02
CA ALA A 112 9.05 -10.99 4.71
C ALA A 112 7.63 -10.42 4.55
N TYR A 113 7.39 -9.66 3.46
CA TYR A 113 6.07 -9.12 3.12
C TYR A 113 5.63 -9.69 1.77
N PHE A 114 4.53 -10.43 1.74
CA PHE A 114 4.05 -11.11 0.53
C PHE A 114 2.57 -11.49 0.61
N TYR A 115 2.03 -11.92 -0.52
CA TYR A 115 0.82 -12.75 -0.59
C TYR A 115 1.05 -13.91 -1.57
N ILE A 116 0.22 -14.95 -1.48
CA ILE A 116 0.24 -16.06 -2.46
C ILE A 116 -0.91 -15.82 -3.45
N ASN A 117 -0.58 -15.74 -4.73
CA ASN A 117 -1.58 -15.55 -5.78
C ASN A 117 -2.29 -16.85 -6.15
N SER A 118 -3.31 -16.76 -6.99
CA SER A 118 -4.12 -17.91 -7.45
C SER A 118 -3.32 -19.00 -8.18
N ASN A 119 -2.10 -18.69 -8.65
CA ASN A 119 -1.21 -19.65 -9.30
C ASN A 119 -0.23 -20.30 -8.29
N GLY A 120 -0.35 -20.01 -7.01
CA GLY A 120 0.51 -20.55 -5.95
C GLY A 120 1.89 -19.90 -5.86
N ALA A 121 2.13 -18.79 -6.57
CA ALA A 121 3.39 -18.05 -6.48
C ALA A 121 3.34 -16.99 -5.37
N ALA A 122 4.46 -16.77 -4.69
CA ALA A 122 4.62 -15.66 -3.76
C ALA A 122 4.80 -14.36 -4.54
N VAL A 123 3.99 -13.36 -4.22
CA VAL A 123 4.10 -12.01 -4.77
C VAL A 123 4.67 -11.11 -3.69
N THR A 124 5.90 -10.68 -3.88
CA THR A 124 6.67 -9.82 -2.97
C THR A 124 6.80 -8.41 -3.54
N ARG A 125 7.31 -7.48 -2.76
CA ARG A 125 7.70 -6.15 -3.21
C ARG A 125 9.18 -6.10 -3.56
N ARG A 126 9.56 -5.25 -4.53
CA ARG A 126 10.97 -4.95 -4.77
C ARG A 126 11.54 -4.10 -3.64
N ALA A 127 12.85 -4.15 -3.45
CA ALA A 127 13.54 -3.42 -2.38
C ALA A 127 13.33 -1.89 -2.43
N GLY A 128 13.13 -1.31 -3.61
CA GLY A 128 12.82 0.11 -3.79
C GLY A 128 11.34 0.49 -3.60
N ASP A 129 10.46 -0.46 -3.25
CA ASP A 129 9.04 -0.17 -3.00
C ASP A 129 8.84 0.48 -1.62
N TYR A 130 7.85 1.35 -1.52
CA TYR A 130 7.52 2.05 -0.27
C TYR A 130 7.23 1.14 0.93
N VAL A 131 6.76 -0.10 0.69
CA VAL A 131 6.52 -1.07 1.78
C VAL A 131 7.84 -1.57 2.35
N ALA A 132 8.81 -1.91 1.48
CA ALA A 132 10.15 -2.28 1.92
C ALA A 132 10.79 -1.15 2.72
N GLN A 133 10.65 0.09 2.23
CA GLN A 133 11.13 1.28 2.94
C GLN A 133 10.46 1.48 4.31
N MET A 134 9.14 1.29 4.42
CA MET A 134 8.45 1.37 5.72
C MET A 134 9.00 0.35 6.73
N ILE A 135 9.33 -0.86 6.28
CA ILE A 135 9.97 -1.88 7.12
C ILE A 135 11.35 -1.40 7.61
N GLU A 136 12.14 -0.81 6.74
CA GLU A 136 13.46 -0.25 7.09
C GLU A 136 13.34 0.95 8.02
N LEU A 137 12.41 1.89 7.76
CA LEU A 137 12.11 3.02 8.64
C LEU A 137 11.64 2.56 10.03
N ALA A 138 10.93 1.43 10.10
CA ALA A 138 10.55 0.80 11.36
C ALA A 138 11.71 0.09 12.08
N GLY A 139 12.92 0.06 11.48
CA GLY A 139 14.11 -0.56 12.03
C GLY A 139 14.20 -2.07 11.79
N GLY A 140 13.44 -2.62 10.85
CA GLY A 140 13.56 -3.97 10.33
C GLY A 140 14.48 -4.05 9.11
N LYS A 141 14.68 -5.25 8.58
CA LYS A 141 15.33 -5.51 7.29
C LYS A 141 14.37 -6.29 6.40
N TYR A 142 14.06 -5.75 5.23
CA TYR A 142 13.16 -6.42 4.27
C TYR A 142 13.85 -7.62 3.61
N VAL A 143 13.11 -8.73 3.44
CA VAL A 143 13.55 -9.93 2.72
C VAL A 143 12.38 -10.51 1.89
N PRO A 144 12.65 -11.27 0.79
CA PRO A 144 13.97 -11.55 0.21
C PRO A 144 14.62 -10.31 -0.39
N GLU A 145 15.95 -10.28 -0.43
CA GLU A 145 16.68 -9.22 -1.13
C GLU A 145 16.38 -9.32 -2.63
N ASP A 146 16.17 -8.15 -3.25
CA ASP A 146 15.98 -8.07 -4.70
C ASP A 146 17.34 -8.23 -5.39
N THR A 147 17.53 -9.34 -6.11
CA THR A 147 18.75 -9.62 -6.87
C THR A 147 18.60 -9.27 -8.35
N GLY A 148 17.42 -8.77 -8.76
CA GLY A 148 17.13 -8.45 -10.16
C GLY A 148 17.44 -7.01 -10.52
N GLU A 149 18.16 -6.78 -11.62
CA GLU A 149 18.23 -5.48 -12.29
C GLU A 149 16.85 -5.16 -12.87
N SER A 150 16.18 -4.16 -12.34
CA SER A 150 14.91 -3.66 -12.87
C SER A 150 14.87 -2.15 -12.77
N ASP A 151 14.60 -1.52 -13.90
CA ASP A 151 14.38 -0.07 -14.00
C ASP A 151 13.11 0.38 -13.24
N ASN A 152 12.25 -0.57 -12.82
CA ASN A 152 11.03 -0.31 -12.07
C ASN A 152 11.13 -0.83 -10.64
N ALA A 153 11.73 -0.03 -9.76
CA ALA A 153 11.87 -0.32 -8.33
C ALA A 153 10.52 -0.47 -7.59
N LEU A 154 9.43 0.07 -8.15
CA LEU A 154 8.10 0.07 -7.55
C LEU A 154 7.25 -1.14 -7.93
N SER A 155 7.78 -2.05 -8.77
CA SER A 155 7.03 -3.23 -9.18
C SER A 155 7.04 -4.32 -8.12
N THR A 156 6.05 -5.20 -8.19
CA THR A 156 6.05 -6.46 -7.46
C THR A 156 6.90 -7.50 -8.19
N MET A 157 7.37 -8.50 -7.44
CA MET A 157 8.01 -9.70 -8.00
C MET A 157 7.12 -10.91 -7.78
N ASN A 158 6.97 -11.73 -8.82
CA ASN A 158 6.37 -13.06 -8.69
C ASN A 158 7.50 -14.08 -8.56
N MET A 159 7.54 -14.76 -7.43
CA MET A 159 8.57 -15.76 -7.12
C MET A 159 7.91 -17.14 -6.99
N GLN A 160 8.55 -18.18 -7.55
CA GLN A 160 8.12 -19.54 -7.23
C GLN A 160 8.35 -19.82 -5.73
N MET A 161 7.50 -20.64 -5.13
CA MET A 161 7.54 -20.86 -3.68
C MET A 161 8.88 -21.39 -3.18
N GLU A 162 9.61 -22.16 -3.98
CA GLU A 162 10.94 -22.67 -3.65
C GLU A 162 11.97 -21.54 -3.60
N GLU A 163 11.89 -20.60 -4.54
CA GLU A 163 12.75 -19.42 -4.59
C GLU A 163 12.45 -18.48 -3.41
N PHE A 164 11.17 -18.22 -3.16
CA PHE A 164 10.75 -17.43 -2.01
C PHE A 164 11.20 -18.09 -0.69
N TYR A 165 11.04 -19.39 -0.58
CA TYR A 165 11.53 -20.16 0.57
C TYR A 165 13.05 -19.98 0.76
N ALA A 166 13.83 -20.11 -0.30
CA ALA A 166 15.28 -19.94 -0.20
C ALA A 166 15.69 -18.55 0.32
N GLY A 167 14.97 -17.48 -0.09
CA GLY A 167 15.28 -16.10 0.28
C GLY A 167 14.65 -15.61 1.60
N ALA A 168 13.57 -16.25 2.08
CA ALA A 168 12.80 -15.71 3.20
C ALA A 168 12.52 -16.71 4.34
N LYS A 169 12.95 -17.98 4.24
CA LYS A 169 12.66 -19.03 5.25
C LYS A 169 13.17 -18.70 6.66
N ASP A 170 14.24 -17.93 6.75
CA ASP A 170 14.87 -17.55 8.01
C ASP A 170 14.41 -16.16 8.51
N ALA A 171 13.41 -15.54 7.85
CA ALA A 171 12.83 -14.28 8.29
C ALA A 171 12.29 -14.39 9.73
N ASP A 172 12.58 -13.37 10.55
CA ASP A 172 12.10 -13.30 11.93
C ASP A 172 10.59 -13.07 11.99
N TYR A 173 10.04 -12.33 11.03
CA TYR A 173 8.62 -11.97 10.94
C TYR A 173 8.09 -12.17 9.52
N ILE A 174 6.81 -12.50 9.44
CA ILE A 174 6.02 -12.50 8.21
C ILE A 174 4.90 -11.49 8.36
N ILE A 175 4.71 -10.65 7.33
CA ILE A 175 3.51 -9.84 7.12
C ILE A 175 2.83 -10.34 5.84
N TYR A 176 1.67 -10.96 5.99
CA TYR A 176 0.85 -11.38 4.86
C TYR A 176 0.01 -10.20 4.36
N ASN A 177 0.10 -9.90 3.06
CA ASN A 177 -0.68 -8.85 2.43
C ASN A 177 -2.09 -9.33 2.08
N SER A 178 -3.08 -8.91 2.84
CA SER A 178 -4.49 -9.30 2.65
C SER A 178 -5.21 -8.53 1.54
N THR A 179 -4.60 -7.47 1.00
CA THR A 179 -5.32 -6.52 0.14
C THR A 179 -5.76 -7.11 -1.21
N ILE A 180 -5.15 -8.20 -1.65
CA ILE A 180 -5.46 -8.88 -2.93
C ILE A 180 -6.26 -10.17 -2.70
N GLU A 181 -5.74 -11.08 -1.87
CA GLU A 181 -6.28 -12.45 -1.72
C GLU A 181 -7.10 -12.64 -0.41
N GLY A 182 -7.40 -11.53 0.26
CA GLY A 182 -8.20 -11.49 1.48
C GLY A 182 -7.42 -11.72 2.76
N GLU A 183 -8.08 -11.44 3.88
CA GLU A 183 -7.52 -11.55 5.22
C GLU A 183 -7.36 -13.02 5.65
N LEU A 184 -6.39 -13.27 6.52
CA LEU A 184 -6.20 -14.56 7.15
C LEU A 184 -6.90 -14.56 8.51
N SER A 185 -7.74 -15.56 8.77
CA SER A 185 -8.41 -15.72 10.07
C SER A 185 -7.62 -16.62 11.02
N SER A 186 -6.69 -17.41 10.50
CA SER A 186 -5.90 -18.38 11.27
C SER A 186 -4.61 -18.77 10.56
N MET A 187 -3.69 -19.39 11.32
CA MET A 187 -2.50 -20.02 10.74
C MET A 187 -2.87 -21.12 9.74
N GLN A 188 -4.00 -21.80 9.93
CA GLN A 188 -4.47 -22.81 8.98
C GLN A 188 -4.80 -22.21 7.62
N ASP A 189 -5.37 -20.99 7.58
CA ASP A 189 -5.63 -20.27 6.31
C ASP A 189 -4.33 -19.94 5.58
N LEU A 190 -3.30 -19.53 6.31
CA LEU A 190 -1.98 -19.29 5.72
C LEU A 190 -1.38 -20.58 5.14
N LEU A 191 -1.40 -21.68 5.90
CA LEU A 191 -0.84 -22.95 5.47
C LEU A 191 -1.63 -23.59 4.32
N ALA A 192 -2.93 -23.29 4.22
CA ALA A 192 -3.76 -23.70 3.08
C ALA A 192 -3.34 -22.99 1.77
N LYS A 193 -2.77 -21.77 1.86
CA LYS A 193 -2.22 -21.09 0.67
C LYS A 193 -0.98 -21.79 0.12
N SER A 194 -0.09 -22.27 1.00
CA SER A 194 1.06 -23.10 0.64
C SER A 194 1.57 -23.87 1.86
N PRO A 195 1.58 -25.23 1.83
CA PRO A 195 2.12 -26.04 2.92
C PRO A 195 3.62 -25.80 3.19
N LEU A 196 4.36 -25.28 2.21
CA LEU A 196 5.78 -24.97 2.38
C LEU A 196 6.02 -23.92 3.47
N LEU A 197 5.04 -23.06 3.74
CA LEU A 197 5.12 -22.01 4.76
C LEU A 197 5.31 -22.56 6.18
N GLU A 198 4.88 -23.80 6.46
CA GLU A 198 5.11 -24.47 7.75
C GLU A 198 6.61 -24.55 8.11
N LYS A 199 7.49 -24.55 7.10
CA LYS A 199 8.94 -24.65 7.29
C LYS A 199 9.62 -23.35 7.63
N PHE A 200 8.93 -22.20 7.49
CA PHE A 200 9.47 -20.87 7.78
C PHE A 200 9.69 -20.69 9.28
N LYS A 201 10.78 -19.99 9.63
CA LYS A 201 11.11 -19.65 11.02
C LYS A 201 9.97 -18.88 11.70
N ALA A 202 9.52 -17.80 11.06
CA ALA A 202 8.45 -16.96 11.59
C ALA A 202 7.15 -17.73 11.88
N VAL A 203 6.80 -18.71 11.03
CA VAL A 203 5.62 -19.56 11.25
C VAL A 203 5.81 -20.46 12.49
N LYS A 204 6.98 -21.09 12.63
CA LYS A 204 7.30 -21.95 13.79
C LYS A 204 7.35 -21.18 15.11
N GLU A 205 7.76 -19.90 15.06
CA GLU A 205 7.87 -19.03 16.23
C GLU A 205 6.59 -18.24 16.53
N GLY A 206 5.56 -18.34 15.67
CA GLY A 206 4.30 -17.60 15.82
C GLY A 206 4.42 -16.10 15.58
N HIS A 207 5.40 -15.70 14.74
CA HIS A 207 5.64 -14.31 14.34
C HIS A 207 5.03 -14.01 12.97
N VAL A 208 3.75 -14.35 12.81
CA VAL A 208 2.99 -14.12 11.58
C VAL A 208 1.94 -13.04 11.83
N TYR A 209 1.96 -12.04 10.98
CA TYR A 209 1.01 -10.93 10.98
C TYR A 209 0.32 -10.84 9.62
N CYS A 210 -0.87 -10.29 9.62
CA CYS A 210 -1.65 -10.03 8.43
C CYS A 210 -2.02 -8.54 8.38
N THR A 211 -2.03 -7.95 7.20
CA THR A 211 -2.54 -6.60 7.04
C THR A 211 -4.05 -6.58 7.13
N THR A 212 -4.62 -5.48 7.61
CA THR A 212 -6.07 -5.26 7.49
C THR A 212 -6.44 -5.01 6.03
N LYS A 213 -7.64 -5.39 5.65
CA LYS A 213 -8.18 -5.25 4.28
C LYS A 213 -8.11 -3.82 3.72
N ASN A 214 -8.16 -2.82 4.60
CA ASN A 214 -8.20 -1.41 4.21
C ASN A 214 -6.81 -0.79 3.99
N LEU A 215 -5.73 -1.50 4.27
CA LEU A 215 -4.37 -0.96 4.18
C LEU A 215 -4.07 -0.32 2.82
N TYR A 216 -4.51 -0.93 1.72
CA TYR A 216 -4.26 -0.42 0.37
C TYR A 216 -4.90 0.95 0.10
N GLN A 217 -5.99 1.29 0.80
CA GLN A 217 -6.68 2.58 0.67
C GLN A 217 -6.28 3.59 1.76
N SER A 218 -5.30 3.25 2.58
CA SER A 218 -4.89 4.05 3.75
C SER A 218 -3.59 4.81 3.48
N THR A 219 -3.44 5.39 2.28
CA THR A 219 -2.23 6.16 1.91
C THR A 219 -1.93 7.29 2.89
N MET A 220 -2.97 7.92 3.46
CA MET A 220 -2.81 8.97 4.46
C MET A 220 -2.38 8.45 5.85
N GLU A 221 -2.18 7.15 6.02
CA GLU A 221 -1.84 6.51 7.29
C GLU A 221 -0.50 5.76 7.25
N LEU A 222 0.34 6.04 6.26
CA LEU A 222 1.61 5.33 6.08
C LEU A 222 2.56 5.52 7.29
N GLY A 223 2.49 6.66 7.97
CA GLY A 223 3.21 6.87 9.23
C GLY A 223 2.69 5.96 10.37
N THR A 224 1.39 5.79 10.47
CA THR A 224 0.76 4.87 11.44
C THR A 224 1.13 3.42 11.12
N ILE A 225 1.10 3.03 9.84
CA ILE A 225 1.50 1.68 9.39
C ILE A 225 2.97 1.41 9.72
N THR A 226 3.85 2.40 9.50
CA THR A 226 5.28 2.30 9.87
C THR A 226 5.45 2.10 11.39
N SER A 227 4.65 2.81 12.19
CA SER A 227 4.63 2.66 13.65
C SER A 227 4.13 1.27 14.08
N ASP A 228 3.09 0.73 13.42
CA ASP A 228 2.60 -0.63 13.68
C ASP A 228 3.67 -1.69 13.38
N ILE A 229 4.40 -1.54 12.27
CA ILE A 229 5.54 -2.43 11.95
C ILE A 229 6.60 -2.34 13.07
N ARG A 230 6.89 -1.14 13.56
CA ARG A 230 7.83 -0.97 14.68
C ARG A 230 7.36 -1.69 15.93
N LYS A 231 6.12 -1.51 16.32
CA LYS A 231 5.51 -2.18 17.49
C LYS A 231 5.60 -3.71 17.35
N MET A 232 5.26 -4.23 16.19
CA MET A 232 5.42 -5.66 15.86
C MET A 232 6.87 -6.12 16.10
N LEU A 233 7.86 -5.38 15.60
CA LEU A 233 9.29 -5.73 15.70
C LEU A 233 9.82 -5.68 17.13
N THR A 234 9.19 -4.92 18.02
CA THR A 234 9.59 -4.78 19.45
C THR A 234 8.74 -5.61 20.39
N GLY A 235 7.74 -6.33 19.89
CA GLY A 235 6.83 -7.15 20.71
C GLY A 235 5.79 -6.33 21.49
N ASP A 236 5.57 -5.07 21.14
CA ASP A 236 4.53 -4.19 21.67
C ASP A 236 3.32 -4.19 20.71
N ASP A 237 2.78 -5.37 20.45
CA ASP A 237 1.82 -5.62 19.38
C ASP A 237 0.34 -5.67 19.84
N ALA A 238 0.04 -5.21 21.07
CA ALA A 238 -1.31 -5.24 21.62
C ALA A 238 -2.28 -4.29 20.92
N ASP A 239 -1.80 -3.12 20.44
CA ASP A 239 -2.59 -2.05 19.86
C ASP A 239 -2.12 -1.70 18.45
N LEU A 240 -2.26 -2.65 17.51
CA LEU A 240 -1.99 -2.43 16.09
C LEU A 240 -3.27 -1.99 15.37
N THR A 241 -3.14 -1.02 14.47
CA THR A 241 -4.27 -0.48 13.69
C THR A 241 -4.42 -1.16 12.33
N TYR A 242 -3.29 -1.37 11.64
CA TYR A 242 -3.24 -1.88 10.26
C TYR A 242 -2.65 -3.28 10.12
N LEU A 243 -2.16 -3.82 11.22
CA LEU A 243 -1.66 -5.19 11.31
C LEU A 243 -2.39 -5.92 12.44
N TYR A 244 -2.47 -7.23 12.33
CA TYR A 244 -2.90 -8.10 13.42
C TYR A 244 -2.12 -9.40 13.38
N LYS A 245 -1.89 -9.99 14.56
CA LYS A 245 -1.23 -11.27 14.69
C LYS A 245 -2.18 -12.39 14.24
N VAL A 246 -1.64 -13.35 13.49
CA VAL A 246 -2.39 -14.54 13.04
C VAL A 246 -2.17 -15.65 14.06
N GLU A 247 -3.26 -16.21 14.61
CA GLU A 247 -3.26 -17.29 15.59
C GLU A 247 -3.62 -18.66 14.97
#